data_6083c0441d63208f82eacce2bcacaa41
#
_entry.id   6083c0441d63208f82eacce2bcacaa41
#
_cell.length_a   1.000
_cell.length_b   1.000
_cell.length_c   1.000
_cell.angle_alpha   90.00
_cell.angle_beta   90.00
_cell.angle_gamma   90.00
#
_symmetry.space_group_name_H-M   'P 1'
#
loop_
_entity.id
_entity.type
_entity.pdbx_description
1 polymer ?
#
loop_
_entity_poly.entity_id
_entity_poly.type
_entity_poly.pdbx_seq_one_letter_code
_entity_poly.pdbx_strand_id
1 'polypeptide(L)'
;PSLTMETVTGPKGEVTTRTALLANDKWGIGHEKRVERVTDGVYAMRGWGIASHFAIEAPDGWIIIDTGDHTPAATEMRAMLEETLGRKVKVAAILLTHWHYANGIGAWLDEGAEVWGHEHLDRNRSISTGISVLSGTYQARAAAQFGVFHPLSGPDAFPNTLGFTPEKLLAGSSYQPPTRLFENGRVVDVVIAGEPVQVAPNRSDATDSVGFYFPRKRMLVTNFMVPGGIFNVYSLRGGSYRNPAAMIQDARWIESKNAEILLDIHGPTVKGQDAVRDAAQRAVDQVQLIHDQTLRQIAH
;
A
#
# COMPACT_ATOMS: atom_id res chain seq x y z
N PRO A 1 -7.13 -31.37 -21.00
CA PRO A 1 -6.25 -31.75 -19.91
C PRO A 1 -6.76 -31.06 -18.63
N SER A 2 -7.17 -31.87 -17.61
CA SER A 2 -7.53 -31.35 -16.30
C SER A 2 -6.26 -30.81 -15.66
N LEU A 3 -6.20 -29.51 -15.41
CA LEU A 3 -5.20 -28.93 -14.55
C LEU A 3 -5.48 -29.41 -13.11
N THR A 4 -4.92 -30.55 -12.74
CA THR A 4 -4.84 -30.94 -11.33
C THR A 4 -3.86 -30.00 -10.65
N MET A 5 -4.37 -28.98 -10.00
CA MET A 5 -3.55 -28.13 -9.15
C MET A 5 -3.19 -28.91 -7.89
N GLU A 6 -1.90 -29.12 -7.68
CA GLU A 6 -1.39 -29.70 -6.44
C GLU A 6 -1.73 -28.78 -5.27
N THR A 7 -2.45 -29.31 -4.27
CA THR A 7 -2.73 -28.60 -3.03
C THR A 7 -1.65 -28.87 -1.99
N VAL A 8 -1.37 -27.88 -1.17
CA VAL A 8 -0.45 -27.94 -0.03
C VAL A 8 -1.16 -27.42 1.21
N THR A 9 -0.68 -27.82 2.38
CA THR A 9 -1.15 -27.28 3.65
C THR A 9 -0.19 -26.18 4.10
N GLY A 10 -0.72 -25.00 4.37
CA GLY A 10 0.04 -23.87 4.86
C GLY A 10 0.17 -23.85 6.38
N PRO A 11 0.87 -22.84 6.93
CA PRO A 11 1.23 -22.77 8.36
C PRO A 11 0.04 -22.59 9.30
N LYS A 12 -1.12 -22.15 8.80
CA LYS A 12 -2.36 -22.03 9.59
C LYS A 12 -3.25 -23.26 9.49
N GLY A 13 -2.80 -24.30 8.77
CA GLY A 13 -3.59 -25.47 8.44
C GLY A 13 -4.49 -25.32 7.21
N GLU A 14 -4.41 -24.18 6.52
CA GLU A 14 -5.15 -23.90 5.30
C GLU A 14 -4.72 -24.81 4.15
N VAL A 15 -5.70 -25.26 3.36
CA VAL A 15 -5.44 -26.03 2.14
C VAL A 15 -5.47 -25.06 0.95
N THR A 16 -4.35 -24.93 0.27
CA THR A 16 -4.17 -23.98 -0.81
C THR A 16 -3.20 -24.52 -1.88
N THR A 17 -2.87 -23.72 -2.88
CA THR A 17 -1.84 -24.05 -3.86
C THR A 17 -0.46 -23.57 -3.39
N ARG A 18 0.60 -24.27 -3.81
CA ARG A 18 1.99 -23.83 -3.55
C ARG A 18 2.25 -22.40 -4.06
N THR A 19 1.68 -22.05 -5.22
CA THR A 19 1.82 -20.72 -5.80
C THR A 19 1.19 -19.62 -4.92
N ALA A 20 -0.01 -19.88 -4.38
CA ALA A 20 -0.68 -18.93 -3.49
C ALA A 20 0.09 -18.76 -2.18
N LEU A 21 0.65 -19.84 -1.62
CA LEU A 21 1.46 -19.78 -0.42
C LEU A 21 2.73 -18.95 -0.63
N LEU A 22 3.45 -19.19 -1.72
CA LEU A 22 4.66 -18.42 -2.08
C LEU A 22 4.37 -16.96 -2.38
N ALA A 23 3.22 -16.66 -3.00
CA ALA A 23 2.80 -15.28 -3.24
C ALA A 23 2.54 -14.57 -1.92
N ASN A 24 1.87 -15.22 -0.98
CA ASN A 24 1.61 -14.69 0.35
C ASN A 24 2.92 -14.38 1.10
N ASP A 25 3.89 -15.29 1.09
CA ASP A 25 5.20 -15.08 1.69
C ASP A 25 5.94 -13.87 1.11
N LYS A 26 5.90 -13.72 -0.23
CA LYS A 26 6.57 -12.61 -0.91
C LYS A 26 5.95 -11.25 -0.61
N TRP A 27 4.65 -11.19 -0.42
CA TRP A 27 3.96 -9.92 -0.23
C TRP A 27 3.99 -9.44 1.21
N GLY A 28 4.33 -10.30 2.17
CA GLY A 28 4.37 -9.98 3.59
C GLY A 28 3.01 -9.63 4.19
N ILE A 29 1.94 -9.99 3.48
CA ILE A 29 0.57 -9.71 3.90
C ILE A 29 0.10 -10.81 4.84
N GLY A 30 -0.50 -10.43 5.98
CA GLY A 30 -1.06 -11.39 6.95
C GLY A 30 -0.03 -12.20 7.73
N HIS A 31 1.23 -11.80 7.70
CA HIS A 31 2.32 -12.42 8.42
C HIS A 31 2.52 -11.81 9.82
N GLU A 32 3.54 -12.33 10.49
CA GLU A 32 3.98 -11.83 11.78
C GLU A 32 4.26 -10.31 11.73
N LYS A 33 3.76 -9.60 12.73
CA LYS A 33 4.00 -8.17 12.90
C LYS A 33 5.47 -7.94 13.18
N ARG A 34 6.09 -7.06 12.40
CA ARG A 34 7.52 -6.78 12.53
C ARG A 34 7.89 -5.40 12.02
N VAL A 35 8.98 -4.90 12.57
CA VAL A 35 9.67 -3.70 12.10
C VAL A 35 11.00 -4.15 11.51
N GLU A 36 11.19 -3.92 10.22
CA GLU A 36 12.39 -4.28 9.47
C GLU A 36 13.22 -3.04 9.15
N ARG A 37 14.51 -3.06 9.47
CA ARG A 37 15.43 -2.03 8.98
C ARG A 37 15.71 -2.27 7.51
N VAL A 38 15.28 -1.37 6.65
CA VAL A 38 15.53 -1.43 5.20
C VAL A 38 16.94 -0.95 4.87
N THR A 39 17.29 0.22 5.37
CA THR A 39 18.61 0.86 5.30
C THR A 39 18.73 1.83 6.47
N ASP A 40 19.82 2.60 6.55
CA ASP A 40 20.03 3.58 7.60
C ASP A 40 18.91 4.62 7.62
N GLY A 41 18.26 4.77 8.79
CA GLY A 41 17.16 5.69 8.98
C GLY A 41 15.88 5.35 8.21
N VAL A 42 15.74 4.12 7.68
CA VAL A 42 14.53 3.68 6.95
C VAL A 42 14.05 2.34 7.48
N TYR A 43 12.79 2.29 7.92
CA TYR A 43 12.17 1.11 8.50
C TYR A 43 10.84 0.80 7.81
N ALA A 44 10.58 -0.49 7.60
CA ALA A 44 9.31 -1.01 7.12
C ALA A 44 8.56 -1.68 8.27
N MET A 45 7.29 -1.33 8.43
CA MET A 45 6.37 -1.90 9.41
C MET A 45 5.38 -2.80 8.67
N ARG A 46 5.38 -4.11 8.94
CA ARG A 46 4.63 -5.12 8.20
C ARG A 46 3.81 -6.01 9.11
N GLY A 47 2.71 -6.56 8.60
CA GLY A 47 1.90 -7.58 9.29
C GLY A 47 0.72 -7.03 10.09
N TRP A 48 0.45 -5.72 10.08
CA TRP A 48 -0.72 -5.15 10.75
C TRP A 48 -1.99 -5.11 9.89
N GLY A 49 -1.84 -5.21 8.58
CA GLY A 49 -2.93 -5.15 7.63
C GLY A 49 -2.48 -5.51 6.23
N ILE A 50 -3.27 -5.11 5.23
CA ILE A 50 -3.00 -5.37 3.81
C ILE A 50 -1.81 -4.55 3.27
N ALA A 51 -1.48 -3.43 3.92
CA ALA A 51 -0.39 -2.57 3.50
C ALA A 51 0.78 -2.62 4.47
N SER A 52 1.96 -2.37 3.93
CA SER A 52 3.15 -2.03 4.69
C SER A 52 3.21 -0.52 4.89
N HIS A 53 3.77 -0.11 6.00
CA HIS A 53 3.98 1.30 6.34
C HIS A 53 5.46 1.56 6.52
N PHE A 54 5.89 2.82 6.34
CA PHE A 54 7.32 3.10 6.41
C PHE A 54 7.59 4.29 7.32
N ALA A 55 8.71 4.22 8.04
CA ALA A 55 9.25 5.31 8.83
C ALA A 55 10.62 5.70 8.26
N ILE A 56 10.79 6.98 7.96
CA ILE A 56 11.98 7.53 7.30
C ILE A 56 12.53 8.66 8.17
N GLU A 57 13.76 8.50 8.64
CA GLU A 57 14.45 9.55 9.38
C GLU A 57 14.86 10.68 8.43
N ALA A 58 14.50 11.91 8.80
CA ALA A 58 14.73 13.13 8.06
C ALA A 58 15.35 14.19 8.98
N PRO A 59 15.90 15.31 8.45
CA PRO A 59 16.59 16.31 9.26
C PRO A 59 15.76 16.89 10.41
N ASP A 60 14.46 17.13 10.21
CA ASP A 60 13.62 17.78 11.22
C ASP A 60 12.80 16.77 12.08
N GLY A 61 12.98 15.47 11.84
CA GLY A 61 12.26 14.40 12.56
C GLY A 61 11.90 13.24 11.64
N TRP A 62 10.88 12.45 12.01
CA TRP A 62 10.48 11.29 11.25
C TRP A 62 9.37 11.62 10.27
N ILE A 63 9.48 11.07 9.05
CA ILE A 63 8.42 11.02 8.05
C ILE A 63 7.78 9.64 8.15
N ILE A 64 6.47 9.60 8.34
CA ILE A 64 5.68 8.36 8.35
C ILE A 64 4.90 8.26 7.05
N ILE A 65 5.05 7.14 6.34
CA ILE A 65 4.30 6.86 5.12
C ILE A 65 3.14 5.94 5.45
N ASP A 66 1.92 6.46 5.28
CA ASP A 66 0.66 5.84 5.66
C ASP A 66 0.58 5.47 7.16
N THR A 67 -0.61 5.39 7.70
CA THR A 67 -0.80 5.32 9.15
C THR A 67 -1.56 4.07 9.62
N GLY A 68 -2.00 3.23 8.70
CA GLY A 68 -2.68 1.98 9.03
C GLY A 68 -4.19 2.01 8.81
N ASP A 69 -4.76 0.82 8.85
CA ASP A 69 -6.19 0.58 8.60
C ASP A 69 -7.10 1.07 9.74
N HIS A 70 -6.56 1.16 10.96
CA HIS A 70 -7.29 1.58 12.16
C HIS A 70 -6.33 2.06 13.27
N THR A 71 -6.86 2.85 14.21
CA THR A 71 -6.06 3.47 15.29
C THR A 71 -5.28 2.49 16.16
N PRO A 72 -5.84 1.37 16.65
CA PRO A 72 -5.08 0.41 17.45
C PRO A 72 -3.84 -0.15 16.72
N ALA A 73 -3.95 -0.47 15.42
CA ALA A 73 -2.81 -0.94 14.64
C ALA A 73 -1.71 0.13 14.54
N ALA A 74 -2.10 1.37 14.31
CA ALA A 74 -1.18 2.51 14.26
C ALA A 74 -0.43 2.71 15.59
N THR A 75 -1.14 2.61 16.71
CA THR A 75 -0.55 2.72 18.05
C THR A 75 0.46 1.61 18.30
N GLU A 76 0.11 0.37 17.95
CA GLU A 76 1.01 -0.78 18.09
C GLU A 76 2.23 -0.67 17.17
N MET A 77 2.06 -0.26 15.91
CA MET A 77 3.16 -0.02 14.98
C MET A 77 4.15 1.00 15.53
N ARG A 78 3.65 2.12 16.06
CA ARG A 78 4.49 3.16 16.67
C ARG A 78 5.27 2.62 17.87
N ALA A 79 4.60 1.89 18.76
CA ALA A 79 5.23 1.30 19.94
C ALA A 79 6.36 0.34 19.55
N MET A 80 6.12 -0.56 18.59
CA MET A 80 7.12 -1.52 18.11
C MET A 80 8.28 -0.83 17.38
N LEU A 81 8.02 0.24 16.60
CA LEU A 81 9.07 1.05 16.00
C LEU A 81 9.96 1.69 17.07
N GLU A 82 9.38 2.33 18.07
CA GLU A 82 10.11 2.97 19.17
C GLU A 82 10.90 1.95 20.00
N GLU A 83 10.36 0.77 20.26
CA GLU A 83 11.07 -0.34 20.90
C GLU A 83 12.27 -0.80 20.06
N THR A 84 12.07 -1.00 18.74
CA THR A 84 13.14 -1.39 17.80
C THR A 84 14.26 -0.35 17.76
N LEU A 85 13.92 0.93 17.85
CA LEU A 85 14.88 2.04 17.84
C LEU A 85 15.54 2.27 19.22
N GLY A 86 14.96 1.76 20.30
CA GLY A 86 15.36 2.07 21.68
C GLY A 86 15.14 3.54 22.07
N ARG A 87 14.32 4.28 21.32
CA ARG A 87 14.03 5.70 21.56
C ARG A 87 12.66 6.10 20.99
N LYS A 88 12.11 7.18 21.53
CA LYS A 88 10.89 7.78 20.99
C LYS A 88 11.13 8.38 19.59
N VAL A 89 10.13 8.30 18.74
CA VAL A 89 10.11 8.99 17.45
C VAL A 89 9.38 10.32 17.60
N LYS A 90 10.00 11.39 17.09
CA LYS A 90 9.33 12.69 16.89
C LYS A 90 8.90 12.75 15.44
N VAL A 91 7.60 12.63 15.21
CA VAL A 91 7.04 12.70 13.86
C VAL A 91 6.98 14.16 13.41
N ALA A 92 7.64 14.47 12.31
CA ALA A 92 7.62 15.80 11.70
C ALA A 92 6.61 15.87 10.53
N ALA A 93 6.40 14.75 9.83
CA ALA A 93 5.44 14.68 8.74
C ALA A 93 4.82 13.29 8.60
N ILE A 94 3.58 13.26 8.15
CA ILE A 94 2.85 12.07 7.72
C ILE A 94 2.54 12.26 6.23
N LEU A 95 2.94 11.31 5.39
CA LEU A 95 2.64 11.33 3.96
C LEU A 95 1.68 10.20 3.64
N LEU A 96 0.54 10.54 3.07
CA LEU A 96 -0.48 9.58 2.70
C LEU A 96 -0.35 9.24 1.22
N THR A 97 -0.14 7.95 0.93
CA THR A 97 -0.10 7.48 -0.46
C THR A 97 -1.48 7.60 -1.11
N HIS A 98 -2.55 7.32 -0.35
CA HIS A 98 -3.94 7.48 -0.73
C HIS A 98 -4.86 7.28 0.49
N TRP A 99 -6.17 7.36 0.30
CA TRP A 99 -7.15 7.42 1.39
C TRP A 99 -7.30 6.13 2.22
N HIS A 100 -6.90 4.95 1.73
CA HIS A 100 -7.15 3.67 2.39
C HIS A 100 -6.47 3.58 3.77
N TYR A 101 -5.24 4.05 3.90
CA TYR A 101 -4.39 3.84 5.08
C TYR A 101 -4.22 5.09 5.94
N ALA A 102 -5.23 5.95 5.97
CA ALA A 102 -5.23 7.20 6.70
C ALA A 102 -5.93 7.12 8.08
N ASN A 103 -6.38 5.93 8.49
CA ASN A 103 -7.22 5.81 9.69
C ASN A 103 -6.46 5.87 11.02
N GLY A 104 -5.14 5.76 11.00
CA GLY A 104 -4.31 5.79 12.20
C GLY A 104 -3.59 7.11 12.45
N ILE A 105 -3.91 8.20 11.75
CA ILE A 105 -3.21 9.49 11.84
C ILE A 105 -3.01 9.95 13.27
N GLY A 106 -4.06 9.91 14.11
CA GLY A 106 -3.99 10.40 15.48
C GLY A 106 -2.96 9.67 16.37
N ALA A 107 -2.59 8.43 16.04
CA ALA A 107 -1.55 7.71 16.76
C ALA A 107 -0.13 8.20 16.40
N TRP A 108 0.04 8.83 15.23
CA TRP A 108 1.32 9.30 14.72
C TRP A 108 1.48 10.82 14.81
N LEU A 109 0.39 11.56 15.04
CA LEU A 109 0.39 13.02 14.99
C LEU A 109 1.01 13.62 16.23
N ASP A 110 2.26 14.04 16.14
CA ASP A 110 2.93 14.84 17.16
C ASP A 110 2.66 16.34 16.95
N GLU A 111 2.92 17.14 17.98
CA GLU A 111 2.79 18.60 17.91
C GLU A 111 3.67 19.19 16.80
N GLY A 112 3.06 19.94 15.89
CA GLY A 112 3.72 20.56 14.75
C GLY A 112 3.93 19.64 13.55
N ALA A 113 3.52 18.37 13.62
CA ALA A 113 3.62 17.47 12.48
C ALA A 113 2.66 17.89 11.34
N GLU A 114 3.17 17.87 10.11
CA GLU A 114 2.36 18.14 8.92
C GLU A 114 1.76 16.83 8.37
N VAL A 115 0.49 16.88 7.96
CA VAL A 115 -0.17 15.77 7.26
C VAL A 115 -0.29 16.15 5.78
N TRP A 116 0.37 15.38 4.92
CA TRP A 116 0.41 15.57 3.49
C TRP A 116 -0.44 14.52 2.78
N GLY A 117 -1.32 14.95 1.89
CA GLY A 117 -2.17 14.07 1.11
C GLY A 117 -2.58 14.68 -0.22
N HIS A 118 -3.12 13.84 -1.10
CA HIS A 118 -3.66 14.31 -2.37
C HIS A 118 -4.91 15.19 -2.15
N GLU A 119 -5.13 16.21 -2.98
CA GLU A 119 -6.27 17.14 -2.85
C GLU A 119 -7.65 16.44 -2.91
N HIS A 120 -7.73 15.27 -3.55
CA HIS A 120 -8.97 14.48 -3.64
C HIS A 120 -9.09 13.40 -2.53
N LEU A 121 -8.11 13.28 -1.63
CA LEU A 121 -8.08 12.22 -0.60
C LEU A 121 -9.33 12.21 0.25
N ASP A 122 -9.68 13.36 0.80
CA ASP A 122 -10.83 13.52 1.70
C ASP A 122 -12.17 13.20 1.00
N ARG A 123 -12.30 13.69 -0.25
CA ARG A 123 -13.44 13.37 -1.09
C ARG A 123 -13.57 11.88 -1.36
N ASN A 124 -12.47 11.23 -1.78
CA ASN A 124 -12.47 9.81 -2.11
C ASN A 124 -12.78 8.96 -0.87
N ARG A 125 -12.19 9.33 0.27
CA ARG A 125 -12.47 8.68 1.55
C ARG A 125 -13.95 8.81 1.93
N SER A 126 -14.52 10.01 1.86
CA SER A 126 -15.93 10.27 2.22
C SER A 126 -16.89 9.48 1.34
N ILE A 127 -16.67 9.43 0.03
CA ILE A 127 -17.48 8.65 -0.90
C ILE A 127 -17.43 7.15 -0.57
N SER A 128 -16.26 6.65 -0.21
CA SER A 128 -16.05 5.22 0.01
C SER A 128 -16.48 4.73 1.39
N THR A 129 -16.42 5.59 2.41
CA THR A 129 -16.63 5.17 3.82
C THR A 129 -18.02 5.39 4.38
N GLY A 130 -18.93 6.08 3.66
CA GLY A 130 -20.17 6.14 4.39
C GLY A 130 -21.34 6.99 3.94
N ILE A 131 -21.26 7.74 2.88
CA ILE A 131 -22.38 8.63 2.51
C ILE A 131 -23.23 8.07 1.38
N SER A 132 -22.74 7.03 0.68
CA SER A 132 -23.46 6.41 -0.42
C SER A 132 -24.57 5.48 0.10
N VAL A 133 -25.75 5.54 -0.50
CA VAL A 133 -26.84 4.56 -0.30
C VAL A 133 -26.38 3.11 -0.61
N LEU A 134 -25.27 2.95 -1.32
CA LEU A 134 -24.64 1.68 -1.66
C LEU A 134 -23.59 1.22 -0.65
N SER A 135 -23.30 1.98 0.41
CA SER A 135 -22.21 1.68 1.35
C SER A 135 -22.33 0.29 1.97
N GLY A 136 -23.53 -0.12 2.39
CA GLY A 136 -23.76 -1.48 2.93
C GLY A 136 -23.47 -2.59 1.93
N THR A 137 -23.87 -2.41 0.68
CA THR A 137 -23.57 -3.38 -0.41
C THR A 137 -22.08 -3.42 -0.71
N TYR A 138 -21.43 -2.26 -0.73
CA TYR A 138 -19.99 -2.18 -0.94
C TYR A 138 -19.20 -2.87 0.18
N GLN A 139 -19.58 -2.63 1.44
CA GLN A 139 -18.94 -3.27 2.60
C GLN A 139 -19.15 -4.79 2.61
N ALA A 140 -20.35 -5.28 2.30
CA ALA A 140 -20.61 -6.72 2.21
C ALA A 140 -19.78 -7.38 1.11
N ARG A 141 -19.64 -6.74 -0.05
CA ARG A 141 -18.79 -7.20 -1.14
C ARG A 141 -17.30 -7.14 -0.77
N ALA A 142 -16.88 -6.09 -0.07
CA ALA A 142 -15.51 -5.97 0.42
C ALA A 142 -15.18 -7.10 1.42
N ALA A 143 -16.08 -7.39 2.35
CA ALA A 143 -15.92 -8.48 3.30
C ALA A 143 -15.76 -9.84 2.58
N ALA A 144 -16.56 -10.09 1.55
CA ALA A 144 -16.42 -11.29 0.71
C ALA A 144 -15.10 -11.31 -0.08
N GLN A 145 -14.74 -10.18 -0.72
CA GLN A 145 -13.49 -10.07 -1.49
C GLN A 145 -12.24 -10.31 -0.65
N PHE A 146 -12.23 -9.85 0.59
CA PHE A 146 -11.09 -9.95 1.50
C PHE A 146 -11.16 -11.15 2.44
N GLY A 147 -12.16 -12.02 2.29
CA GLY A 147 -12.28 -13.22 3.10
C GLY A 147 -12.44 -12.95 4.61
N VAL A 148 -13.10 -11.83 4.99
CA VAL A 148 -13.21 -11.36 6.39
C VAL A 148 -13.84 -12.38 7.32
N PHE A 149 -14.75 -13.22 6.79
CA PHE A 149 -15.49 -14.23 7.56
C PHE A 149 -14.90 -15.64 7.45
N HIS A 150 -13.76 -15.81 6.77
CA HIS A 150 -13.07 -17.09 6.77
C HIS A 150 -12.45 -17.38 8.14
N PRO A 151 -12.38 -18.65 8.56
CA PRO A 151 -11.70 -19.03 9.79
C PRO A 151 -10.23 -18.63 9.72
N LEU A 152 -9.66 -18.28 10.88
CA LEU A 152 -8.25 -17.86 10.97
C LEU A 152 -7.26 -19.04 10.93
N SER A 153 -7.77 -20.29 11.08
CA SER A 153 -6.99 -21.51 11.03
C SER A 153 -7.83 -22.68 10.55
N GLY A 154 -7.17 -23.76 10.11
CA GLY A 154 -7.82 -24.97 9.59
C GLY A 154 -7.94 -24.97 8.07
N PRO A 155 -8.52 -26.05 7.48
CA PRO A 155 -8.52 -26.27 6.03
C PRO A 155 -9.15 -25.13 5.22
N ASP A 156 -10.17 -24.49 5.78
CA ASP A 156 -10.92 -23.40 5.15
C ASP A 156 -10.38 -22.01 5.51
N ALA A 157 -9.27 -21.92 6.23
CA ALA A 157 -8.63 -20.64 6.51
C ALA A 157 -8.17 -20.00 5.20
N PHE A 158 -8.48 -18.71 5.06
CA PHE A 158 -8.04 -17.97 3.88
C PHE A 158 -6.51 -17.79 3.92
N PRO A 159 -5.74 -18.25 2.92
CA PRO A 159 -4.28 -18.19 2.95
C PRO A 159 -3.79 -16.74 3.03
N ASN A 160 -4.51 -15.83 2.36
CA ASN A 160 -4.26 -14.40 2.39
C ASN A 160 -5.28 -13.72 3.30
N THR A 161 -5.28 -13.99 4.57
CA THR A 161 -6.20 -13.32 5.51
C THR A 161 -5.94 -11.83 5.62
N LEU A 162 -5.39 -11.19 4.66
CA LEU A 162 -5.13 -9.75 4.50
C LEU A 162 -5.18 -8.93 5.81
N GLY A 163 -5.17 -9.63 6.96
CA GLY A 163 -5.27 -9.05 8.28
C GLY A 163 -6.62 -8.45 8.64
N PHE A 164 -7.63 -8.49 7.78
CA PHE A 164 -8.98 -8.01 8.08
C PHE A 164 -9.75 -9.05 8.88
N THR A 165 -10.17 -8.67 10.08
CA THR A 165 -11.14 -9.39 10.90
C THR A 165 -12.33 -8.48 11.17
N PRO A 166 -13.51 -9.03 11.55
CA PRO A 166 -14.66 -8.21 11.92
C PRO A 166 -14.33 -7.17 13.01
N GLU A 167 -13.54 -7.55 14.01
CA GLU A 167 -13.11 -6.67 15.10
C GLU A 167 -12.25 -5.51 14.60
N LYS A 168 -11.36 -5.75 13.65
CA LYS A 168 -10.51 -4.71 13.06
C LYS A 168 -11.32 -3.72 12.23
N LEU A 169 -12.35 -4.17 11.51
CA LEU A 169 -13.23 -3.27 10.76
C LEU A 169 -14.00 -2.31 11.68
N LEU A 170 -14.21 -2.71 12.94
CA LEU A 170 -14.92 -1.91 13.95
C LEU A 170 -13.99 -1.14 14.88
N ALA A 171 -12.67 -1.26 14.73
CA ALA A 171 -11.69 -0.76 15.70
C ALA A 171 -11.49 0.77 15.74
N GLY A 172 -12.22 1.49 14.90
CA GLY A 172 -12.24 2.94 14.91
C GLY A 172 -11.11 3.62 14.13
N SER A 173 -11.31 4.88 13.86
CA SER A 173 -10.42 5.73 13.06
C SER A 173 -10.10 7.02 13.80
N SER A 174 -8.86 7.42 13.81
CA SER A 174 -8.37 8.72 14.24
C SER A 174 -7.96 9.59 13.04
N TYR A 175 -8.66 9.43 11.93
CA TYR A 175 -8.45 10.22 10.73
C TYR A 175 -8.51 11.72 11.00
N GLN A 176 -7.61 12.45 10.38
CA GLN A 176 -7.63 13.91 10.30
C GLN A 176 -7.32 14.33 8.86
N PRO A 177 -7.99 15.35 8.32
CA PRO A 177 -7.72 15.84 6.98
C PRO A 177 -6.26 16.27 6.81
N PRO A 178 -5.69 16.11 5.61
CA PRO A 178 -4.37 16.65 5.30
C PRO A 178 -4.30 18.15 5.54
N THR A 179 -3.19 18.59 6.15
CA THR A 179 -2.88 20.01 6.35
C THR A 179 -2.11 20.61 5.18
N ARG A 180 -1.54 19.75 4.32
CA ARG A 180 -0.83 20.08 3.09
C ARG A 180 -1.34 19.19 1.95
N LEU A 181 -1.52 19.76 0.77
CA LEU A 181 -2.12 19.06 -0.35
C LEU A 181 -1.16 18.90 -1.53
N PHE A 182 -1.16 17.71 -2.12
CA PHE A 182 -0.55 17.46 -3.42
C PHE A 182 -1.59 17.67 -4.52
N GLU A 183 -1.20 18.40 -5.58
CA GLU A 183 -2.06 18.66 -6.73
C GLU A 183 -2.26 17.41 -7.60
N ASN A 184 -3.48 17.21 -8.08
CA ASN A 184 -3.83 16.10 -8.96
C ASN A 184 -3.05 16.12 -10.28
N GLY A 185 -2.51 14.95 -10.64
CA GLY A 185 -1.91 14.72 -11.95
C GLY A 185 -0.55 15.37 -12.16
N ARG A 186 0.04 15.99 -11.16
CA ARG A 186 1.33 16.70 -11.27
C ARG A 186 2.47 15.96 -10.58
N VAL A 187 3.65 16.08 -11.19
CA VAL A 187 4.91 15.76 -10.53
C VAL A 187 5.44 17.04 -9.91
N VAL A 188 5.68 17.04 -8.60
CA VAL A 188 6.14 18.19 -7.86
C VAL A 188 7.34 17.86 -6.98
N ASP A 189 8.28 18.80 -6.89
CA ASP A 189 9.41 18.72 -5.98
C ASP A 189 9.10 19.58 -4.75
N VAL A 190 9.20 18.99 -3.56
CA VAL A 190 8.91 19.62 -2.28
C VAL A 190 10.00 19.29 -1.26
N VAL A 191 10.10 20.09 -0.20
CA VAL A 191 10.92 19.77 0.97
C VAL A 191 9.99 19.45 2.12
N ILE A 192 10.12 18.25 2.68
CA ILE A 192 9.28 17.75 3.78
C ILE A 192 10.20 17.33 4.92
N ALA A 193 10.00 17.89 6.10
CA ALA A 193 10.86 17.64 7.27
C ALA A 193 12.38 17.81 6.96
N GLY A 194 12.73 18.77 6.11
CA GLY A 194 14.10 19.02 5.67
C GLY A 194 14.65 18.06 4.60
N GLU A 195 13.84 17.07 4.16
CA GLU A 195 14.20 16.10 3.12
C GLU A 195 13.59 16.51 1.77
N PRO A 196 14.40 16.58 0.68
CA PRO A 196 13.84 16.75 -0.66
C PRO A 196 13.06 15.51 -1.08
N VAL A 197 11.85 15.72 -1.56
CA VAL A 197 10.94 14.67 -2.01
C VAL A 197 10.32 15.09 -3.32
N GLN A 198 10.35 14.21 -4.32
CA GLN A 198 9.51 14.36 -5.50
C GLN A 198 8.25 13.52 -5.33
N VAL A 199 7.10 14.15 -5.49
CA VAL A 199 5.79 13.51 -5.43
C VAL A 199 5.24 13.39 -6.84
N ALA A 200 4.73 12.22 -7.20
CA ALA A 200 4.14 11.97 -8.51
C ALA A 200 2.84 11.17 -8.41
N PRO A 201 1.95 11.28 -9.40
CA PRO A 201 0.82 10.37 -9.51
C PRO A 201 1.28 8.90 -9.51
N ASN A 202 0.55 8.05 -8.79
CA ASN A 202 0.80 6.61 -8.74
C ASN A 202 -0.55 5.86 -8.70
N ARG A 203 -1.36 6.10 -9.73
CA ARG A 203 -2.80 5.80 -9.84
C ARG A 203 -3.09 4.32 -10.07
N SER A 204 -2.57 3.46 -9.21
CA SER A 204 -2.80 2.01 -9.28
C SER A 204 -3.97 1.56 -8.41
N ASP A 205 -3.98 1.90 -7.11
CA ASP A 205 -5.02 1.44 -6.19
C ASP A 205 -6.21 2.40 -6.10
N ALA A 206 -5.98 3.69 -6.01
CA ALA A 206 -7.02 4.71 -5.96
C ALA A 206 -6.68 5.91 -6.86
N THR A 207 -7.68 6.72 -7.20
CA THR A 207 -7.48 7.89 -8.08
C THR A 207 -6.70 9.02 -7.43
N ASP A 208 -6.62 9.04 -6.10
CA ASP A 208 -5.82 9.95 -5.29
C ASP A 208 -4.43 9.39 -4.93
N SER A 209 -4.04 8.27 -5.54
CA SER A 209 -2.76 7.64 -5.22
C SER A 209 -1.57 8.43 -5.73
N VAL A 210 -0.58 8.60 -4.85
CA VAL A 210 0.71 9.24 -5.14
C VAL A 210 1.87 8.34 -4.69
N GLY A 211 3.00 8.48 -5.38
CA GLY A 211 4.28 7.90 -5.00
C GLY A 211 5.29 8.98 -4.64
N PHE A 212 6.32 8.59 -3.90
CA PHE A 212 7.35 9.48 -3.39
C PHE A 212 8.73 9.00 -3.84
N TYR A 213 9.54 9.91 -4.35
CA TYR A 213 10.95 9.66 -4.61
C TYR A 213 11.80 10.52 -3.69
N PHE A 214 12.69 9.89 -2.93
CA PHE A 214 13.66 10.50 -2.03
C PHE A 214 15.04 10.50 -2.69
N PRO A 215 15.43 11.60 -3.37
CA PRO A 215 16.65 11.60 -4.20
C PRO A 215 17.93 11.38 -3.41
N ARG A 216 18.05 11.93 -2.19
CA ARG A 216 19.22 11.72 -1.33
C ARG A 216 19.41 10.26 -0.93
N LYS A 217 18.32 9.51 -0.83
CA LYS A 217 18.29 8.09 -0.45
C LYS A 217 18.23 7.17 -1.68
N ARG A 218 18.08 7.72 -2.88
CA ARG A 218 17.80 6.98 -4.11
C ARG A 218 16.69 5.95 -3.93
N MET A 219 15.63 6.36 -3.24
CA MET A 219 14.58 5.49 -2.77
C MET A 219 13.21 5.94 -3.27
N LEU A 220 12.42 5.00 -3.74
CA LEU A 220 11.00 5.16 -4.09
C LEU A 220 10.11 4.56 -3.01
N VAL A 221 8.98 5.23 -2.76
CA VAL A 221 7.84 4.66 -2.05
C VAL A 221 6.64 4.71 -2.99
N THR A 222 6.01 3.57 -3.23
CA THR A 222 4.91 3.42 -4.19
C THR A 222 3.76 2.60 -3.60
N ASN A 223 2.63 2.64 -4.25
CA ASN A 223 1.49 1.75 -4.02
C ASN A 223 1.17 0.93 -5.27
N PHE A 224 2.16 0.61 -6.04
CA PHE A 224 2.07 -0.10 -7.30
C PHE A 224 2.61 -1.50 -7.09
N MET A 225 1.77 -2.51 -6.88
CA MET A 225 2.19 -3.90 -6.62
C MET A 225 3.29 -4.37 -7.59
N VAL A 226 4.51 -4.18 -7.18
CA VAL A 226 5.71 -4.58 -7.88
C VAL A 226 6.50 -5.43 -6.87
N PRO A 227 6.94 -6.61 -7.13
CA PRO A 227 6.94 -7.48 -8.26
C PRO A 227 5.95 -8.66 -8.13
N GLY A 228 5.47 -9.13 -9.24
CA GLY A 228 4.81 -10.44 -9.32
C GLY A 228 3.28 -10.41 -9.21
N GLY A 229 2.67 -9.25 -9.14
CA GLY A 229 1.23 -9.08 -9.19
C GLY A 229 0.82 -7.88 -10.04
N ILE A 230 -0.38 -7.91 -10.57
CA ILE A 230 -1.02 -6.77 -11.21
C ILE A 230 -2.21 -6.37 -10.36
N PHE A 231 -2.38 -5.08 -10.08
CA PHE A 231 -3.64 -4.60 -9.59
C PHE A 231 -4.74 -4.88 -10.62
N ASN A 232 -5.83 -5.43 -10.17
CA ASN A 232 -7.01 -5.60 -10.98
C ASN A 232 -7.48 -4.23 -11.49
N VAL A 233 -7.84 -4.17 -12.77
CA VAL A 233 -8.37 -2.94 -13.41
C VAL A 233 -9.70 -2.53 -12.78
N TYR A 234 -10.48 -3.50 -12.28
CA TYR A 234 -11.73 -3.29 -11.58
C TYR A 234 -11.81 -4.17 -10.33
N SER A 235 -12.15 -3.57 -9.20
CA SER A 235 -12.31 -4.30 -7.94
C SER A 235 -13.66 -5.02 -7.89
N LEU A 236 -13.67 -6.31 -7.48
CA LEU A 236 -14.89 -7.12 -7.38
C LEU A 236 -15.92 -6.52 -6.39
N ARG A 237 -15.46 -5.80 -5.40
CA ARG A 237 -16.35 -5.09 -4.45
C ARG A 237 -17.11 -3.92 -5.07
N GLY A 238 -16.66 -3.42 -6.21
CA GLY A 238 -17.15 -2.20 -6.84
C GLY A 238 -16.16 -1.05 -6.70
N GLY A 239 -16.55 0.12 -7.13
CA GLY A 239 -15.72 1.33 -7.13
C GLY A 239 -15.36 1.79 -8.54
N SER A 240 -14.53 2.83 -8.62
CA SER A 240 -14.03 3.34 -9.89
C SER A 240 -13.06 2.34 -10.52
N TYR A 241 -13.12 2.18 -11.84
CA TYR A 241 -12.10 1.40 -12.55
C TYR A 241 -10.75 2.11 -12.48
N ARG A 242 -9.69 1.32 -12.52
CA ARG A 242 -8.32 1.81 -12.59
C ARG A 242 -7.93 1.96 -14.06
N ASN A 243 -7.37 3.12 -14.42
CA ASN A 243 -7.04 3.43 -15.81
C ASN A 243 -5.70 2.77 -16.20
N PRO A 244 -5.69 1.75 -17.09
CA PRO A 244 -4.44 1.06 -17.46
C PRO A 244 -3.39 1.98 -18.07
N ALA A 245 -3.81 2.95 -18.90
CA ALA A 245 -2.88 3.90 -19.53
C ALA A 245 -2.20 4.80 -18.49
N ALA A 246 -2.94 5.22 -17.46
CA ALA A 246 -2.38 5.95 -16.33
C ALA A 246 -1.42 5.09 -15.51
N MET A 247 -1.77 3.82 -15.27
CA MET A 247 -0.90 2.88 -14.55
C MET A 247 0.43 2.67 -15.28
N ILE A 248 0.40 2.52 -16.61
CA ILE A 248 1.61 2.40 -17.44
C ILE A 248 2.47 3.67 -17.34
N GLN A 249 1.85 4.83 -17.42
CA GLN A 249 2.56 6.11 -17.29
C GLN A 249 3.23 6.26 -15.93
N ASP A 250 2.52 5.90 -14.87
CA ASP A 250 3.03 5.99 -13.50
C ASP A 250 4.17 4.99 -13.24
N ALA A 251 4.08 3.77 -13.78
CA ALA A 251 5.17 2.79 -13.71
C ALA A 251 6.43 3.24 -14.46
N ARG A 252 6.28 3.94 -15.60
CA ARG A 252 7.41 4.54 -16.31
C ARG A 252 8.08 5.67 -15.53
N TRP A 253 7.33 6.40 -14.73
CA TRP A 253 7.93 7.36 -13.80
C TRP A 253 8.81 6.65 -12.76
N ILE A 254 8.37 5.52 -12.21
CA ILE A 254 9.17 4.70 -11.29
C ILE A 254 10.48 4.28 -11.96
N GLU A 255 10.40 3.73 -13.16
CA GLU A 255 11.56 3.30 -13.96
C GLU A 255 12.57 4.45 -14.17
N SER A 256 12.08 5.66 -14.46
CA SER A 256 12.90 6.83 -14.76
C SER A 256 13.78 7.32 -13.60
N LYS A 257 13.52 6.89 -12.35
CA LYS A 257 14.23 7.41 -11.18
C LYS A 257 15.58 6.77 -10.93
N ASN A 258 15.91 5.65 -11.57
CA ASN A 258 17.15 4.91 -11.32
C ASN A 258 17.38 4.68 -9.80
N ALA A 259 16.31 4.37 -9.08
CA ALA A 259 16.34 4.18 -7.65
C ALA A 259 17.06 2.87 -7.27
N GLU A 260 17.69 2.86 -6.11
CA GLU A 260 18.34 1.65 -5.55
C GLU A 260 17.41 0.88 -4.63
N ILE A 261 16.38 1.53 -4.11
CA ILE A 261 15.41 0.95 -3.19
C ILE A 261 14.01 1.29 -3.67
N LEU A 262 13.16 0.29 -3.78
CA LEU A 262 11.73 0.45 -3.97
C LEU A 262 10.99 -0.15 -2.78
N LEU A 263 10.28 0.69 -2.08
CA LEU A 263 9.33 0.34 -1.03
C LEU A 263 7.93 0.40 -1.63
N ASP A 264 7.27 -0.73 -1.74
CA ASP A 264 5.87 -0.75 -2.17
C ASP A 264 4.98 -1.13 -0.98
N ILE A 265 3.89 -0.39 -0.78
CA ILE A 265 3.01 -0.63 0.37
C ILE A 265 2.27 -1.96 0.26
N HIS A 266 2.15 -2.52 -0.94
CA HIS A 266 1.51 -3.81 -1.21
C HIS A 266 2.49 -4.90 -1.65
N GLY A 267 3.79 -4.63 -1.59
CA GLY A 267 4.82 -5.55 -2.06
C GLY A 267 6.03 -5.63 -1.14
N PRO A 268 6.95 -6.54 -1.43
CA PRO A 268 8.22 -6.62 -0.72
C PRO A 268 9.11 -5.43 -1.08
N THR A 269 10.10 -5.17 -0.23
CA THR A 269 11.18 -4.24 -0.55
C THR A 269 12.03 -4.81 -1.69
N VAL A 270 12.26 -4.01 -2.73
CA VAL A 270 13.18 -4.34 -3.83
C VAL A 270 14.46 -3.52 -3.65
N LYS A 271 15.62 -4.19 -3.71
CA LYS A 271 16.94 -3.55 -3.57
C LYS A 271 17.81 -3.82 -4.79
N GLY A 272 18.51 -2.81 -5.23
CA GLY A 272 19.36 -2.80 -6.42
C GLY A 272 18.70 -2.11 -7.60
N GLN A 273 19.42 -1.21 -8.24
CA GLN A 273 18.93 -0.38 -9.35
C GLN A 273 18.32 -1.21 -10.48
N ASP A 274 19.02 -2.27 -10.89
CA ASP A 274 18.54 -3.18 -11.95
C ASP A 274 17.26 -3.89 -11.53
N ALA A 275 17.19 -4.38 -10.29
CA ALA A 275 16.01 -5.07 -9.79
C ALA A 275 14.79 -4.13 -9.69
N VAL A 276 15.00 -2.87 -9.29
CA VAL A 276 13.94 -1.84 -9.27
C VAL A 276 13.45 -1.53 -10.68
N ARG A 277 14.37 -1.32 -11.63
CA ARG A 277 14.04 -1.10 -13.04
C ARG A 277 13.26 -2.27 -13.64
N ASP A 278 13.74 -3.49 -13.43
CA ASP A 278 13.10 -4.70 -13.93
C ASP A 278 11.70 -4.91 -13.32
N ALA A 279 11.53 -4.54 -12.06
CA ALA A 279 10.23 -4.59 -11.40
C ALA A 279 9.25 -3.60 -12.05
N ALA A 280 9.67 -2.36 -12.27
CA ALA A 280 8.86 -1.33 -12.94
C ALA A 280 8.53 -1.72 -14.39
N GLN A 281 9.52 -2.22 -15.14
CA GLN A 281 9.32 -2.66 -16.52
C GLN A 281 8.34 -3.83 -16.60
N ARG A 282 8.43 -4.83 -15.71
CA ARG A 282 7.43 -5.92 -15.67
C ARG A 282 6.03 -5.40 -15.41
N ALA A 283 5.87 -4.42 -14.54
CA ALA A 283 4.56 -3.81 -14.30
C ALA A 283 4.00 -3.12 -15.55
N VAL A 284 4.84 -2.38 -16.29
CA VAL A 284 4.48 -1.79 -17.60
C VAL A 284 4.04 -2.89 -18.56
N ASP A 285 4.88 -3.90 -18.78
CA ASP A 285 4.64 -4.95 -19.77
C ASP A 285 3.35 -5.71 -19.49
N GLN A 286 3.09 -6.04 -18.24
CA GLN A 286 1.89 -6.78 -17.83
C GLN A 286 0.61 -5.96 -18.07
N VAL A 287 0.59 -4.71 -17.64
CA VAL A 287 -0.60 -3.84 -17.82
C VAL A 287 -0.80 -3.52 -19.29
N GLN A 288 0.28 -3.24 -20.04
CA GLN A 288 0.22 -2.96 -21.46
C GLN A 288 -0.27 -4.17 -22.26
N LEU A 289 0.22 -5.38 -21.95
CA LEU A 289 -0.24 -6.61 -22.62
C LEU A 289 -1.76 -6.78 -22.48
N ILE A 290 -2.29 -6.65 -21.26
CA ILE A 290 -3.73 -6.77 -21.01
C ILE A 290 -4.50 -5.70 -21.76
N HIS A 291 -4.08 -4.45 -21.66
CA HIS A 291 -4.69 -3.31 -22.34
C HIS A 291 -4.75 -3.52 -23.86
N ASP A 292 -3.62 -3.82 -24.48
CA ASP A 292 -3.50 -3.93 -25.94
C ASP A 292 -4.25 -5.15 -26.48
N GLN A 293 -4.21 -6.29 -25.76
CA GLN A 293 -4.99 -7.46 -26.15
C GLN A 293 -6.50 -7.22 -26.03
N THR A 294 -6.93 -6.47 -25.01
CA THR A 294 -8.34 -6.08 -24.86
C THR A 294 -8.79 -5.20 -26.04
N LEU A 295 -8.01 -4.17 -26.37
CA LEU A 295 -8.32 -3.30 -27.53
C LEU A 295 -8.33 -4.08 -28.85
N ARG A 296 -7.39 -5.02 -29.03
CA ARG A 296 -7.37 -5.87 -30.22
C ARG A 296 -8.66 -6.70 -30.35
N GLN A 297 -9.14 -7.29 -29.25
CA GLN A 297 -10.38 -8.08 -29.27
C GLN A 297 -11.64 -7.22 -29.53
N ILE A 298 -11.63 -5.96 -29.12
CA ILE A 298 -12.74 -5.04 -29.38
C ILE A 298 -12.75 -4.59 -30.85
N ALA A 299 -11.58 -4.51 -31.49
CA ALA A 299 -11.43 -4.06 -32.86
C ALA A 299 -11.76 -5.14 -33.93
N HIS A 300 -11.94 -6.40 -33.53
CA HIS A 300 -12.33 -7.54 -34.35
C HIS A 300 -13.76 -8.01 -34.05
#